data_f70c9313a79ed8a4bb4e07fa654ac0a9
#
_entry.id   f70c9313a79ed8a4bb4e07fa654ac0a9
#
_cell.length_a   1.000
_cell.length_b   1.000
_cell.length_c   1.000
_cell.angle_alpha   90.00
_cell.angle_beta   90.00
_cell.angle_gamma   90.00
#
_symmetry.space_group_name_H-M   'P 1'
#
loop_
_entity.id
_entity.type
_entity.pdbx_description
1 polymer ?
#
loop_
_entity_poly.entity_id
_entity_poly.type
_entity_poly.pdbx_seq_one_letter_code
_entity_poly.pdbx_strand_id
1 'polypeptide(L)'
;TTATGRKLLIYAKRVIEEVYGDTVCDTKYGPVKTNAEYIYGDTDSVFFTFNLKDMDGNKITGKKALEITIELAIEAGEIASKFLKPPHDLEYEKTFDPFLLLSKKRYVGILYEHNPNKGKRKEMGIVLKRRDNAPIVKDIYGGLIDILMKSQDIPAAITFVKDFLQNIVDEKYPLEKLII
;
A
#
# COMPACT_ATOMS: atom_id res chain seq x y z
N THR A 1 -24.24 10.86 6.64
CA THR A 1 -24.36 10.88 5.18
C THR A 1 -23.00 10.72 4.50
N THR A 2 -23.00 10.31 3.25
CA THR A 2 -21.77 10.13 2.45
C THR A 2 -20.99 11.44 2.30
N ALA A 3 -21.69 12.56 2.10
CA ALA A 3 -21.05 13.87 1.96
C ALA A 3 -20.36 14.31 3.25
N THR A 4 -20.98 14.09 4.40
CA THR A 4 -20.40 14.39 5.71
C THR A 4 -19.16 13.52 5.96
N GLY A 5 -19.24 12.22 5.65
CA GLY A 5 -18.12 11.30 5.79
C GLY A 5 -16.93 11.73 4.93
N ARG A 6 -17.17 12.18 3.70
CA ARG A 6 -16.12 12.67 2.81
C ARG A 6 -15.42 13.92 3.38
N LYS A 7 -16.19 14.88 3.92
CA LYS A 7 -15.62 16.07 4.55
C LYS A 7 -14.74 15.72 5.75
N LEU A 8 -15.17 14.77 6.56
CA LEU A 8 -14.42 14.31 7.72
C LEU A 8 -13.11 13.63 7.32
N LEU A 9 -13.13 12.82 6.26
CA LEU A 9 -11.92 12.19 5.73
C LEU A 9 -10.93 13.23 5.19
N ILE A 10 -11.39 14.24 4.47
CA ILE A 10 -10.54 15.34 3.98
C ILE A 10 -9.91 16.09 5.14
N TYR A 11 -10.68 16.34 6.20
CA TYR A 11 -10.18 17.02 7.39
C TYR A 11 -9.11 16.17 8.11
N ALA A 12 -9.39 14.90 8.31
CA ALA A 12 -8.43 13.97 8.90
C ALA A 12 -7.14 13.88 8.09
N LYS A 13 -7.24 13.84 6.77
CA LYS A 13 -6.11 13.88 5.85
C LYS A 13 -5.23 15.11 6.10
N ARG A 14 -5.84 16.30 6.19
CA ARG A 14 -5.10 17.55 6.45
C ARG A 14 -4.39 17.53 7.80
N VAL A 15 -5.06 17.05 8.83
CA VAL A 15 -4.47 16.95 10.18
C VAL A 15 -3.23 16.08 10.15
N ILE A 16 -3.30 14.91 9.53
CA ILE A 16 -2.17 13.98 9.45
C ILE A 16 -1.02 14.59 8.63
N GLU A 17 -1.31 15.20 7.50
CA GLU A 17 -0.30 15.83 6.65
C GLU A 17 0.40 17.00 7.35
N GLU A 18 -0.31 17.77 8.18
CA GLU A 18 0.26 18.87 8.93
C GLU A 18 1.11 18.37 10.11
N VAL A 19 0.62 17.41 10.88
CA VAL A 19 1.31 16.90 12.06
C VAL A 19 2.58 16.15 11.71
N TYR A 20 2.54 15.34 10.64
CA TYR A 20 3.66 14.50 10.22
C TYR A 20 4.35 14.98 8.94
N GLY A 21 3.99 16.16 8.46
CA GLY A 21 4.61 16.75 7.28
C GLY A 21 5.94 17.42 7.64
N ASP A 22 7.02 16.98 7.00
CA ASP A 22 8.38 17.54 7.14
C ASP A 22 8.76 17.84 8.60
N THR A 23 8.61 16.84 9.47
CA THR A 23 8.85 16.97 10.90
C THR A 23 9.69 15.80 11.43
N VAL A 24 10.09 15.89 12.70
CA VAL A 24 10.84 14.84 13.39
C VAL A 24 9.95 14.26 14.48
N CYS A 25 9.81 12.94 14.48
CA CYS A 25 9.04 12.21 15.49
C CYS A 25 9.93 11.27 16.28
N ASP A 26 9.71 11.21 17.60
CA ASP A 26 10.39 10.26 18.47
C ASP A 26 9.70 8.91 18.42
N THR A 27 10.48 7.86 18.20
CA THR A 27 10.01 6.48 18.15
C THR A 27 10.84 5.61 19.08
N LYS A 28 10.47 4.36 19.24
CA LYS A 28 11.25 3.41 20.04
C LYS A 28 12.67 3.18 19.50
N TYR A 29 12.93 3.56 18.26
CA TYR A 29 14.25 3.51 17.63
C TYR A 29 14.96 4.87 17.62
N GLY A 30 14.41 5.87 18.31
CA GLY A 30 14.95 7.22 18.35
C GLY A 30 14.23 8.17 17.38
N PRO A 31 14.76 9.39 17.19
CA PRO A 31 14.14 10.38 16.32
C PRO A 31 14.21 9.96 14.85
N VAL A 32 13.13 10.13 14.12
CA VAL A 32 13.04 9.88 12.68
C VAL A 32 12.36 11.06 11.99
N LYS A 33 12.77 11.34 10.76
CA LYS A 33 12.14 12.36 9.94
C LYS A 33 10.92 11.76 9.24
N THR A 34 9.81 12.47 9.31
CA THR A 34 8.56 12.07 8.66
C THR A 34 8.10 13.14 7.68
N ASN A 35 7.48 12.71 6.61
CA ASN A 35 6.80 13.58 5.67
C ASN A 35 5.57 12.84 5.14
N ALA A 36 4.47 12.94 5.87
CA ALA A 36 3.24 12.22 5.55
C ALA A 36 2.69 12.65 4.19
N GLU A 37 2.43 11.67 3.35
CA GLU A 37 1.88 11.87 2.02
C GLU A 37 0.64 11.00 1.83
N TYR A 38 -0.45 11.61 1.39
CA TYR A 38 -1.67 10.89 1.05
C TYR A 38 -1.47 10.11 -0.23
N ILE A 39 -1.73 8.81 -0.19
CA ILE A 39 -1.57 7.92 -1.33
C ILE A 39 -2.90 7.61 -2.00
N TYR A 40 -3.89 7.22 -1.18
CA TYR A 40 -5.16 6.73 -1.70
C TYR A 40 -6.22 6.81 -0.62
N GLY A 41 -7.47 7.02 -1.03
CA GLY A 41 -8.61 6.98 -0.13
C GLY A 41 -9.79 6.27 -0.78
N ASP A 42 -10.51 5.52 0.03
CA ASP A 42 -11.79 4.93 -0.37
C ASP A 42 -12.91 5.61 0.42
N THR A 43 -14.11 5.07 0.36
CA THR A 43 -15.32 5.67 0.94
C THR A 43 -15.17 6.10 2.41
N ASP A 44 -14.48 5.26 3.21
CA ASP A 44 -14.36 5.43 4.65
C ASP A 44 -12.93 5.24 5.16
N SER A 45 -11.94 5.22 4.28
CA SER A 45 -10.54 4.99 4.65
C SER A 45 -9.58 5.93 3.93
N VAL A 46 -8.42 6.15 4.57
CA VAL A 46 -7.32 6.94 4.00
C VAL A 46 -6.02 6.17 4.14
N PHE A 47 -5.19 6.23 3.11
CA PHE A 47 -3.91 5.54 3.03
C PHE A 47 -2.80 6.57 2.95
N PHE A 48 -1.83 6.48 3.85
CA PHE A 48 -0.69 7.39 3.93
C PHE A 48 0.63 6.63 3.93
N THR A 49 1.66 7.28 3.42
CA THR A 49 3.05 6.92 3.71
C THR A 49 3.70 8.03 4.51
N PHE A 50 4.53 7.68 5.48
CA PHE A 50 5.26 8.67 6.28
C PHE A 50 6.60 9.06 5.67
N ASN A 51 7.03 8.39 4.60
CA ASN A 51 8.32 8.67 3.94
C ASN A 51 9.48 8.73 4.94
N LEU A 52 9.57 7.71 5.80
CA LEU A 52 10.50 7.67 6.92
C LEU A 52 11.95 7.80 6.49
N LYS A 53 12.68 8.70 7.16
CA LYS A 53 14.11 8.90 6.97
C LYS A 53 14.78 8.99 8.33
N ASP A 54 16.03 8.55 8.41
CA ASP A 54 16.83 8.77 9.62
C ASP A 54 17.29 10.24 9.71
N MET A 55 18.00 10.59 10.78
CA MET A 55 18.45 11.96 10.98
C MET A 55 19.52 12.39 9.97
N ASP A 56 20.15 11.44 9.29
CA ASP A 56 21.11 11.68 8.22
C ASP A 56 20.45 11.84 6.84
N GLY A 57 19.13 11.67 6.77
CA GLY A 57 18.35 11.79 5.55
C GLY A 57 18.25 10.50 4.72
N ASN A 58 18.72 9.38 5.26
CA ASN A 58 18.65 8.09 4.58
C ASN A 58 17.28 7.43 4.80
N LYS A 59 16.73 6.83 3.74
CA LYS A 59 15.43 6.15 3.81
C LYS A 59 15.51 4.94 4.74
N ILE A 60 14.56 4.88 5.68
CA ILE A 60 14.41 3.73 6.58
C ILE A 60 13.56 2.68 5.88
N THR A 61 14.06 1.44 5.83
CA THR A 61 13.39 0.32 5.16
C THR A 61 13.35 -0.92 6.05
N GLY A 62 12.62 -1.95 5.60
CA GLY A 62 12.52 -3.24 6.27
C GLY A 62 11.62 -3.25 7.48
N LYS A 63 11.87 -4.20 8.39
CA LYS A 63 11.05 -4.42 9.58
C LYS A 63 11.04 -3.20 10.51
N LYS A 64 12.16 -2.50 10.65
CA LYS A 64 12.27 -1.29 11.44
C LYS A 64 11.29 -0.22 10.95
N ALA A 65 11.26 0.02 9.65
CA ALA A 65 10.33 0.98 9.04
C ALA A 65 8.87 0.55 9.26
N LEU A 66 8.58 -0.74 9.15
CA LEU A 66 7.25 -1.27 9.39
C LEU A 66 6.79 -1.05 10.82
N GLU A 67 7.63 -1.34 11.80
CA GLU A 67 7.33 -1.12 13.22
C GLU A 67 7.08 0.35 13.53
N ILE A 68 7.94 1.25 13.01
CA ILE A 68 7.78 2.69 13.16
C ILE A 68 6.48 3.16 12.52
N THR A 69 6.16 2.68 11.31
CA THR A 69 4.94 3.05 10.60
C THR A 69 3.70 2.64 11.39
N ILE A 70 3.67 1.44 11.96
CA ILE A 70 2.55 0.97 12.79
C ILE A 70 2.38 1.88 14.00
N GLU A 71 3.46 2.20 14.70
CA GLU A 71 3.45 3.08 15.87
C GLU A 71 2.91 4.48 15.52
N LEU A 72 3.44 5.08 14.46
CA LEU A 72 3.01 6.40 14.02
C LEU A 72 1.58 6.42 13.49
N ALA A 73 1.16 5.36 12.82
CA ALA A 73 -0.21 5.25 12.31
C ALA A 73 -1.25 5.17 13.45
N ILE A 74 -0.95 4.44 14.51
CA ILE A 74 -1.80 4.38 15.70
C ILE A 74 -1.89 5.76 16.34
N GLU A 75 -0.77 6.44 16.52
CA GLU A 75 -0.72 7.79 17.06
C GLU A 75 -1.48 8.78 16.17
N ALA A 76 -1.30 8.68 14.85
CA ALA A 76 -1.98 9.55 13.89
C ALA A 76 -3.51 9.39 13.98
N GLY A 77 -3.99 8.16 14.13
CA GLY A 77 -5.42 7.90 14.34
C GLY A 77 -5.97 8.56 15.60
N GLU A 78 -5.22 8.46 16.69
CA GLU A 78 -5.60 9.09 17.95
C GLU A 78 -5.62 10.62 17.85
N ILE A 79 -4.60 11.22 17.23
CA ILE A 79 -4.51 12.67 17.02
C ILE A 79 -5.64 13.16 16.13
N ALA A 80 -5.87 12.52 15.00
CA ALA A 80 -6.94 12.89 14.08
C ALA A 80 -8.32 12.80 14.74
N SER A 81 -8.55 11.77 15.55
CA SER A 81 -9.81 11.58 16.26
C SER A 81 -10.12 12.71 17.25
N LYS A 82 -9.09 13.31 17.85
CA LYS A 82 -9.26 14.45 18.76
C LYS A 82 -9.84 15.69 18.08
N PHE A 83 -9.63 15.82 16.76
CA PHE A 83 -10.12 16.95 15.98
C PHE A 83 -11.47 16.67 15.31
N LEU A 84 -11.97 15.44 15.39
CA LEU A 84 -13.28 15.07 14.86
C LEU A 84 -14.36 15.20 15.93
N LYS A 85 -15.56 15.63 15.53
CA LYS A 85 -16.71 15.68 16.46
C LYS A 85 -17.19 14.26 16.79
N PRO A 86 -17.43 13.95 18.09
CA PRO A 86 -18.05 12.70 18.44
C PRO A 86 -19.42 12.52 17.75
N PRO A 87 -19.83 11.31 17.36
CA PRO A 87 -19.16 10.02 17.61
C PRO A 87 -18.11 9.64 16.56
N HIS A 88 -17.68 10.56 15.73
CA HIS A 88 -16.70 10.29 14.65
C HIS A 88 -15.29 10.12 15.20
N ASP A 89 -14.63 9.08 14.75
CA ASP A 89 -13.23 8.81 15.08
C ASP A 89 -12.50 8.20 13.88
N LEU A 90 -11.19 8.21 13.94
CA LEU A 90 -10.31 7.59 12.96
C LEU A 90 -9.39 6.62 13.69
N GLU A 91 -9.45 5.35 13.32
CA GLU A 91 -8.65 4.31 13.93
C GLU A 91 -7.64 3.73 12.97
N TYR A 92 -6.50 3.31 13.52
CA TYR A 92 -5.55 2.51 12.76
C TYR A 92 -6.15 1.14 12.46
N GLU A 93 -6.12 0.75 11.19
CA GLU A 93 -6.62 -0.54 10.75
C GLU A 93 -5.48 -1.49 10.40
N LYS A 94 -4.60 -1.06 9.50
CA LYS A 94 -3.54 -1.91 8.96
C LYS A 94 -2.44 -1.12 8.27
N THR A 95 -1.30 -1.79 8.06
CA THR A 95 -0.16 -1.26 7.31
C THR A 95 0.21 -2.25 6.21
N PHE A 96 0.58 -1.74 5.05
CA PHE A 96 1.07 -2.54 3.95
C PHE A 96 2.57 -2.31 3.73
N ASP A 97 3.32 -3.39 3.57
CA ASP A 97 4.74 -3.33 3.22
C ASP A 97 5.16 -4.61 2.48
N PRO A 98 5.38 -4.57 1.19
CA PRO A 98 5.18 -3.46 0.27
C PRO A 98 3.71 -3.23 -0.10
N PHE A 99 3.43 -2.12 -0.78
CA PHE A 99 2.11 -1.77 -1.27
C PHE A 99 2.18 -1.36 -2.73
N LEU A 100 1.35 -1.96 -3.57
CA LEU A 100 1.26 -1.66 -4.99
C LEU A 100 -0.17 -1.23 -5.31
N LEU A 101 -0.32 0.03 -5.69
CA LEU A 101 -1.60 0.61 -6.08
C LEU A 101 -1.68 0.69 -7.60
N LEU A 102 -2.65 -0.01 -8.19
CA LEU A 102 -2.86 -0.04 -9.63
C LEU A 102 -3.89 0.98 -10.08
N SER A 103 -5.01 1.07 -9.38
CA SER A 103 -6.09 2.02 -9.64
C SER A 103 -7.07 2.01 -8.47
N LYS A 104 -8.15 2.79 -8.57
CA LYS A 104 -9.20 2.77 -7.55
C LYS A 104 -9.69 1.33 -7.30
N LYS A 105 -9.69 0.92 -6.04
CA LYS A 105 -10.15 -0.39 -5.57
C LYS A 105 -9.33 -1.57 -6.14
N ARG A 106 -8.15 -1.30 -6.70
CA ARG A 106 -7.27 -2.33 -7.25
C ARG A 106 -5.86 -2.16 -6.69
N TYR A 107 -5.54 -2.94 -5.69
CA TYR A 107 -4.22 -2.89 -5.06
C TYR A 107 -3.82 -4.25 -4.50
N VAL A 108 -2.54 -4.42 -4.27
CA VAL A 108 -1.96 -5.61 -3.66
C VAL A 108 -0.85 -5.19 -2.71
N GLY A 109 -0.70 -5.91 -1.64
CA GLY A 109 0.35 -5.67 -0.67
C GLY A 109 0.42 -6.77 0.36
N ILE A 110 1.45 -6.73 1.19
CA ILE A 110 1.53 -7.58 2.36
C ILE A 110 0.99 -6.76 3.54
N LEU A 111 -0.09 -7.24 4.11
CA LEU A 111 -0.85 -6.57 5.16
C LEU A 111 -0.34 -6.98 6.54
N TYR A 112 -0.09 -5.98 7.37
CA TYR A 112 0.24 -6.14 8.79
C TYR A 112 -0.76 -5.35 9.62
N GLU A 113 -1.27 -5.94 10.67
CA GLU A 113 -2.14 -5.25 11.63
C GLU A 113 -1.30 -4.60 12.73
N HIS A 114 -1.25 -5.20 13.92
CA HIS A 114 -0.45 -4.69 15.02
C HIS A 114 0.87 -5.44 15.19
N ASN A 115 0.97 -6.66 14.64
CA ASN A 115 2.15 -7.49 14.77
C ASN A 115 3.00 -7.43 13.49
N PRO A 116 4.21 -6.84 13.54
CA PRO A 116 5.08 -6.73 12.37
C PRO A 116 5.66 -8.06 11.89
N ASN A 117 5.45 -9.14 12.63
CA ASN A 117 5.92 -10.48 12.25
C ASN A 117 4.86 -11.31 11.53
N LYS A 118 3.62 -10.84 11.47
CA LYS A 118 2.50 -11.55 10.85
C LYS A 118 1.97 -10.80 9.65
N GLY A 119 2.63 -11.00 8.50
CA GLY A 119 2.20 -10.43 7.24
C GLY A 119 1.30 -11.39 6.46
N LYS A 120 0.28 -10.86 5.80
CA LYS A 120 -0.61 -11.62 4.92
C LYS A 120 -0.73 -10.91 3.58
N ARG A 121 -0.59 -11.64 2.50
CA ARG A 121 -0.82 -11.08 1.17
C ARG A 121 -2.31 -10.73 1.02
N LYS A 122 -2.59 -9.50 0.67
CA LYS A 122 -3.93 -8.99 0.41
C LYS A 122 -4.02 -8.47 -1.01
N GLU A 123 -5.01 -8.93 -1.74
CA GLU A 123 -5.30 -8.48 -3.10
C GLU A 123 -6.72 -7.95 -3.14
N MET A 124 -6.90 -6.77 -3.74
CA MET A 124 -8.20 -6.14 -3.89
C MET A 124 -8.44 -5.80 -5.35
N GLY A 125 -9.53 -6.34 -5.90
CA GLY A 125 -9.92 -6.05 -7.28
C GLY A 125 -8.94 -6.53 -8.35
N ILE A 126 -8.03 -7.43 -8.01
CA ILE A 126 -6.99 -7.93 -8.91
C ILE A 126 -7.54 -9.09 -9.76
N VAL A 127 -7.09 -9.13 -11.01
CA VAL A 127 -7.50 -10.10 -12.04
C VAL A 127 -7.25 -11.56 -11.63
N LEU A 128 -6.28 -11.80 -10.76
CA LEU A 128 -5.91 -13.15 -10.30
C LEU A 128 -7.08 -13.96 -9.73
N LYS A 129 -8.06 -13.28 -9.13
CA LYS A 129 -9.21 -13.92 -8.49
C LYS A 129 -10.45 -14.00 -9.39
N ARG A 130 -10.41 -13.39 -10.55
CA ARG A 130 -11.55 -13.40 -11.46
C ARG A 130 -11.56 -14.67 -12.30
N ARG A 131 -12.74 -15.27 -12.42
CA ARG A 131 -12.92 -16.51 -13.20
C ARG A 131 -13.12 -16.26 -14.68
N ASP A 132 -13.47 -15.04 -15.06
CA ASP A 132 -13.78 -14.62 -16.42
C ASP A 132 -12.57 -14.27 -17.28
N ASN A 133 -11.35 -14.48 -16.77
CA ASN A 133 -10.11 -14.23 -17.50
C ASN A 133 -9.42 -15.55 -17.88
N ALA A 134 -8.73 -15.53 -19.02
CA ALA A 134 -7.94 -16.66 -19.46
C ALA A 134 -6.84 -17.00 -18.44
N PRO A 135 -6.47 -18.26 -18.25
CA PRO A 135 -5.42 -18.65 -17.31
C PRO A 135 -4.09 -17.95 -17.54
N ILE A 136 -3.74 -17.64 -18.78
CA ILE A 136 -2.52 -16.94 -19.14
C ILE A 136 -2.47 -15.51 -18.55
N VAL A 137 -3.63 -14.85 -18.42
CA VAL A 137 -3.72 -13.52 -17.80
C VAL A 137 -3.33 -13.59 -16.33
N LYS A 138 -3.72 -14.66 -15.64
CA LYS A 138 -3.34 -14.88 -14.24
C LYS A 138 -1.82 -15.11 -14.10
N ASP A 139 -1.23 -15.85 -15.02
CA ASP A 139 0.20 -16.15 -15.01
C ASP A 139 1.04 -14.87 -15.18
N ILE A 140 0.70 -14.03 -16.17
CA ILE A 140 1.44 -12.80 -16.42
C ILE A 140 1.24 -11.78 -15.29
N TYR A 141 0.02 -11.59 -14.83
CA TYR A 141 -0.29 -10.66 -13.75
C TYR A 141 0.36 -11.08 -12.44
N GLY A 142 0.26 -12.37 -12.09
CA GLY A 142 0.86 -12.90 -10.88
C GLY A 142 2.38 -12.76 -10.88
N GLY A 143 3.03 -13.09 -11.98
CA GLY A 143 4.48 -12.94 -12.12
C GLY A 143 4.93 -11.49 -12.05
N LEU A 144 4.20 -10.59 -12.73
CA LEU A 144 4.49 -9.16 -12.73
C LEU A 144 4.36 -8.55 -11.32
N ILE A 145 3.27 -8.87 -10.63
CA ILE A 145 3.03 -8.40 -9.26
C ILE A 145 4.10 -8.94 -8.33
N ASP A 146 4.48 -10.21 -8.44
CA ASP A 146 5.52 -10.80 -7.60
C ASP A 146 6.86 -10.10 -7.78
N ILE A 147 7.25 -9.77 -9.01
CA ILE A 147 8.49 -9.05 -9.29
C ILE A 147 8.45 -7.65 -8.65
N LEU A 148 7.37 -6.90 -8.84
CA LEU A 148 7.22 -5.56 -8.28
C LEU A 148 7.18 -5.58 -6.75
N MET A 149 6.56 -6.60 -6.14
CA MET A 149 6.46 -6.74 -4.70
C MET A 149 7.78 -7.11 -4.03
N LYS A 150 8.54 -8.03 -4.65
CA LYS A 150 9.78 -8.55 -4.05
C LYS A 150 10.97 -7.63 -4.27
N SER A 151 11.19 -7.18 -5.49
CA SER A 151 12.38 -6.42 -5.86
C SER A 151 12.13 -4.94 -6.08
N GLN A 152 10.88 -4.55 -6.31
CA GLN A 152 10.49 -3.20 -6.72
C GLN A 152 11.30 -2.72 -7.94
N ASP A 153 11.74 -3.66 -8.77
CA ASP A 153 12.58 -3.40 -9.94
C ASP A 153 11.69 -3.28 -11.18
N ILE A 154 11.44 -2.05 -11.59
CA ILE A 154 10.61 -1.76 -12.77
C ILE A 154 11.26 -2.31 -14.06
N PRO A 155 12.57 -2.16 -14.33
CA PRO A 155 13.20 -2.77 -15.49
C PRO A 155 13.04 -4.29 -15.56
N ALA A 156 13.17 -4.99 -14.43
CA ALA A 156 12.97 -6.44 -14.38
C ALA A 156 11.52 -6.82 -14.70
N ALA A 157 10.55 -6.06 -14.23
CA ALA A 157 9.14 -6.26 -14.55
C ALA A 157 8.87 -6.07 -16.05
N ILE A 158 9.45 -5.04 -16.65
CA ILE A 158 9.33 -4.78 -18.10
C ILE A 158 9.92 -5.93 -18.91
N THR A 159 11.10 -6.41 -18.53
CA THR A 159 11.76 -7.56 -19.18
C THR A 159 10.89 -8.81 -19.10
N PHE A 160 10.31 -9.08 -17.93
CA PHE A 160 9.41 -10.20 -17.73
C PHE A 160 8.21 -10.14 -18.68
N VAL A 161 7.57 -8.97 -18.81
CA VAL A 161 6.43 -8.78 -19.70
C VAL A 161 6.83 -8.98 -21.17
N LYS A 162 7.95 -8.42 -21.58
CA LYS A 162 8.46 -8.58 -22.96
C LYS A 162 8.73 -10.04 -23.30
N ASP A 163 9.39 -10.78 -22.41
CA ASP A 163 9.69 -12.20 -22.60
C ASP A 163 8.40 -13.02 -22.67
N PHE A 164 7.43 -12.69 -21.83
CA PHE A 164 6.14 -13.35 -21.78
C PHE A 164 5.38 -13.16 -23.11
N LEU A 165 5.32 -11.93 -23.62
CA LEU A 165 4.68 -11.61 -24.89
C LEU A 165 5.39 -12.31 -26.06
N GLN A 166 6.71 -12.37 -26.04
CA GLN A 166 7.47 -13.07 -27.07
C GLN A 166 7.16 -14.56 -27.05
N ASN A 167 7.02 -15.17 -25.89
CA ASN A 167 6.63 -16.57 -25.76
C ASN A 167 5.22 -16.84 -26.29
N ILE A 168 4.29 -15.89 -26.17
CA ILE A 168 2.96 -16.00 -26.75
C ILE A 168 3.05 -15.98 -28.29
N VAL A 169 3.83 -15.05 -28.86
CA VAL A 169 4.04 -14.94 -30.30
C VAL A 169 4.69 -16.22 -30.86
N ASP A 170 5.62 -16.82 -30.11
CA ASP A 170 6.30 -18.06 -30.48
C ASP A 170 5.45 -19.32 -30.21
N GLU A 171 4.20 -19.15 -29.80
CA GLU A 171 3.25 -20.25 -29.53
C GLU A 171 3.74 -21.26 -28.50
N LYS A 172 4.52 -20.81 -27.51
CA LYS A 172 5.05 -21.67 -26.45
C LYS A 172 4.04 -22.08 -25.37
N TYR A 173 2.87 -21.41 -25.35
CA TYR A 173 1.81 -21.71 -24.40
C TYR A 173 0.72 -22.59 -25.02
N PRO A 174 0.18 -23.57 -24.27
CA PRO A 174 -0.91 -24.38 -24.77
C PRO A 174 -2.18 -23.54 -24.96
N LEU A 175 -2.99 -23.92 -25.94
CA LEU A 175 -4.23 -23.23 -26.28
C LEU A 175 -5.17 -23.11 -25.07
N GLU A 176 -5.17 -24.08 -24.19
CA GLU A 176 -5.99 -24.09 -22.97
C GLU A 176 -5.78 -22.88 -22.08
N LYS A 177 -4.56 -22.31 -22.04
CA LYS A 177 -4.25 -21.11 -21.25
C LYS A 177 -4.77 -19.83 -21.87
N LEU A 178 -5.09 -19.83 -23.17
CA LEU A 178 -5.56 -18.68 -23.93
C LEU A 178 -7.08 -18.59 -24.00
N ILE A 179 -7.79 -19.64 -23.60
CA ILE A 179 -9.26 -19.72 -23.66
C ILE A 179 -9.85 -19.22 -22.34
N ILE A 180 -10.90 -18.40 -22.47
CA ILE A 180 -11.67 -17.89 -21.35
C ILE A 180 -12.75 -18.90 -20.93
#